data_c3779c54d7f5b5218f834682155a5526
#
_entry.id   c3779c54d7f5b5218f834682155a5526
#
_cell.length_a   1.000
_cell.length_b   1.000
_cell.length_c   1.000
_cell.angle_alpha   90.00
_cell.angle_beta   90.00
_cell.angle_gamma   90.00
#
_symmetry.space_group_name_H-M   'P 1'
#
loop_
_entity.id
_entity.type
_entity.pdbx_description
1 polymer ?
#
loop_
_entity_poly.entity_id
_entity_poly.type
_entity_poly.pdbx_seq_one_letter_code
_entity_poly.pdbx_strand_id
1 'polypeptide(L)'
;MRILMLSWEYPPRVVGGIARVVHDLSHRLIKDGHEVTVVTYRDGNVPYFEDDNGVQVYRVDNFMIQPNNFIDWVMQLNFNMIAKTGEIISEKGNFDVIHAHDWLTAYAGKTLKYAYNTPLVSTIHATEAGRNSGIHDDMQKYINDTEWMLTYESSEVIVNSNYMKNELQRLF
;
A
#
# COMPACT_ATOMS: atom_id res chain seq x y z
N MET A 1 -14.63 8.32 -9.57
CA MET A 1 -14.45 7.58 -8.29
C MET A 1 -13.38 8.28 -7.48
N ARG A 2 -13.50 8.20 -6.16
CA ARG A 2 -12.45 8.62 -5.21
C ARG A 2 -11.64 7.40 -4.79
N ILE A 3 -10.37 7.39 -5.14
CA ILE A 3 -9.46 6.23 -4.98
C ILE A 3 -8.42 6.56 -3.93
N LEU A 4 -8.31 5.71 -2.89
CA LEU A 4 -7.21 5.74 -1.95
C LEU A 4 -6.13 4.73 -2.39
N MET A 5 -4.91 5.19 -2.57
CA MET A 5 -3.74 4.33 -2.77
C MET A 5 -2.88 4.32 -1.52
N LEU A 6 -2.56 3.13 -1.02
CA LEU A 6 -1.62 2.91 0.07
C LEU A 6 -0.33 2.35 -0.49
N SER A 7 0.77 3.06 -0.34
CA SER A 7 2.08 2.64 -0.81
C SER A 7 3.17 3.04 0.18
N TRP A 8 4.14 2.15 0.42
CA TRP A 8 5.26 2.46 1.31
C TRP A 8 6.32 3.36 0.65
N GLU A 9 6.25 3.51 -0.68
CA GLU A 9 7.10 4.41 -1.46
C GLU A 9 6.29 5.15 -2.52
N TYR A 10 6.63 6.42 -2.70
CA TYR A 10 6.14 7.33 -3.74
C TYR A 10 7.22 8.40 -3.97
N PRO A 11 7.43 8.92 -5.18
CA PRO A 11 8.47 9.93 -5.40
C PRO A 11 8.40 11.11 -4.40
N PRO A 12 9.55 11.65 -3.94
CA PRO A 12 10.91 11.33 -4.40
C PRO A 12 11.53 10.06 -3.78
N ARG A 13 10.83 9.37 -2.84
CA ARG A 13 11.27 8.08 -2.31
C ARG A 13 11.06 6.99 -3.37
N VAL A 14 12.16 6.48 -3.91
CA VAL A 14 12.18 5.38 -4.87
C VAL A 14 13.17 4.33 -4.38
N VAL A 15 12.65 3.25 -3.80
CA VAL A 15 13.45 2.10 -3.36
C VAL A 15 13.45 1.03 -4.45
N GLY A 16 12.29 0.85 -5.10
CA GLY A 16 12.09 -0.14 -6.15
C GLY A 16 11.14 0.33 -7.25
N GLY A 17 10.50 -0.64 -7.88
CA GLY A 17 9.54 -0.37 -8.96
C GLY A 17 8.18 0.15 -8.51
N ILE A 18 7.81 -0.08 -7.25
CA ILE A 18 6.49 0.27 -6.72
C ILE A 18 6.23 1.78 -6.83
N ALA A 19 7.21 2.61 -6.44
CA ALA A 19 7.08 4.06 -6.50
C ALA A 19 6.68 4.55 -7.89
N ARG A 20 7.30 4.00 -8.95
CA ARG A 20 6.99 4.37 -10.34
C ARG A 20 5.61 3.88 -10.76
N VAL A 21 5.27 2.65 -10.42
CA VAL A 21 3.94 2.09 -10.74
C VAL A 21 2.84 2.90 -10.08
N VAL A 22 2.97 3.22 -8.79
CA VAL A 22 1.97 4.01 -8.06
C VAL A 22 1.85 5.42 -8.64
N HIS A 23 2.99 6.07 -8.91
CA HIS A 23 3.03 7.39 -9.54
C HIS A 23 2.34 7.39 -10.90
N ASP A 24 2.75 6.51 -11.81
CA ASP A 24 2.22 6.50 -13.19
C ASP A 24 0.74 6.11 -13.23
N LEU A 25 0.34 5.13 -12.38
CA LEU A 25 -1.05 4.71 -12.26
C LEU A 25 -1.93 5.82 -11.69
N SER A 26 -1.49 6.50 -10.61
CA SER A 26 -2.25 7.60 -10.00
C SER A 26 -2.48 8.74 -11.00
N HIS A 27 -1.45 9.14 -11.73
CA HIS A 27 -1.58 10.17 -12.77
C HIS A 27 -2.45 9.73 -13.95
N ARG A 28 -2.42 8.44 -14.31
CA ARG A 28 -3.31 7.91 -15.34
C ARG A 28 -4.75 7.98 -14.89
N LEU A 29 -5.05 7.60 -13.67
CA LEU A 29 -6.40 7.64 -13.11
C LEU A 29 -6.94 9.08 -13.00
N ILE A 30 -6.10 10.05 -12.66
CA ILE A 30 -6.47 11.48 -12.72
C ILE A 30 -6.89 11.87 -14.14
N LYS A 31 -6.10 11.48 -15.18
CA LYS A 31 -6.45 11.77 -16.58
C LYS A 31 -7.74 11.09 -17.02
N ASP A 32 -8.10 9.96 -16.42
CA ASP A 32 -9.34 9.24 -16.68
C ASP A 32 -10.53 9.80 -15.87
N GLY A 33 -10.33 10.94 -15.16
CA GLY A 33 -11.39 11.67 -14.44
C GLY A 33 -11.70 11.14 -13.03
N HIS A 34 -10.76 10.43 -12.41
CA HIS A 34 -10.88 9.99 -11.02
C HIS A 34 -10.19 10.98 -10.07
N GLU A 35 -10.61 10.99 -8.81
CA GLU A 35 -9.90 11.65 -7.72
C GLU A 35 -8.98 10.62 -7.06
N VAL A 36 -7.69 10.93 -6.95
CA VAL A 36 -6.71 10.00 -6.37
C VAL A 36 -6.01 10.64 -5.19
N THR A 37 -6.03 9.92 -4.08
CA THR A 37 -5.26 10.23 -2.88
C THR A 37 -4.24 9.12 -2.63
N VAL A 38 -2.97 9.48 -2.47
CA VAL A 38 -1.90 8.56 -2.09
C VAL A 38 -1.52 8.83 -0.64
N VAL A 39 -1.51 7.79 0.20
CA VAL A 39 -0.93 7.85 1.54
C VAL A 39 0.35 7.01 1.55
N THR A 40 1.48 7.65 1.87
CA THR A 40 2.80 7.04 1.74
C THR A 40 3.73 7.42 2.88
N TYR A 41 4.88 6.73 3.00
CA TYR A 41 5.90 7.07 3.97
C TYR A 41 6.61 8.39 3.61
N ARG A 42 6.86 9.21 4.62
CA ARG A 42 7.67 10.42 4.51
C ARG A 42 9.14 10.08 4.71
N ASP A 43 9.95 10.32 3.69
CA ASP A 43 11.39 10.12 3.76
C ASP A 43 12.12 11.45 3.62
N GLY A 44 12.98 11.75 4.59
CA GLY A 44 13.74 12.98 4.57
C GLY A 44 12.89 14.26 4.75
N ASN A 45 13.35 15.36 4.15
CA ASN A 45 12.74 16.67 4.32
C ASN A 45 11.73 17.01 3.21
N VAL A 46 10.78 16.10 2.95
CA VAL A 46 9.70 16.33 1.99
C VAL A 46 8.43 16.83 2.72
N PRO A 47 7.52 17.55 2.03
CA PRO A 47 6.29 18.03 2.66
C PRO A 47 5.37 16.87 3.08
N TYR A 48 4.57 17.09 4.14
CA TYR A 48 3.54 16.15 4.57
C TYR A 48 2.37 16.04 3.59
N PHE A 49 2.09 17.11 2.88
CA PHE A 49 1.08 17.17 1.82
C PHE A 49 1.67 17.81 0.57
N GLU A 50 1.30 17.25 -0.56
CA GLU A 50 1.66 17.76 -1.89
C GLU A 50 0.52 17.46 -2.87
N ASP A 51 0.21 18.43 -3.73
CA ASP A 51 -0.58 18.19 -4.94
C ASP A 51 0.39 17.91 -6.10
N ASP A 52 0.49 16.64 -6.47
CA ASP A 52 1.32 16.22 -7.59
C ASP A 52 0.45 16.10 -8.86
N ASN A 53 0.26 17.22 -9.55
CA ASN A 53 -0.53 17.31 -10.77
C ASN A 53 -1.96 16.73 -10.64
N GLY A 54 -2.62 17.02 -9.53
CA GLY A 54 -3.96 16.55 -9.20
C GLY A 54 -4.01 15.30 -8.32
N VAL A 55 -2.90 14.59 -8.16
CA VAL A 55 -2.78 13.51 -7.16
C VAL A 55 -2.53 14.12 -5.79
N GLN A 56 -3.42 13.86 -4.83
CA GLN A 56 -3.26 14.33 -3.46
C GLN A 56 -2.35 13.38 -2.68
N VAL A 57 -1.11 13.77 -2.43
CA VAL A 57 -0.11 12.93 -1.75
C VAL A 57 0.01 13.36 -0.29
N TYR A 58 -0.36 12.45 0.60
CA TYR A 58 -0.16 12.61 2.05
C TYR A 58 0.96 11.70 2.52
N ARG A 59 1.94 12.26 3.22
CA ARG A 59 3.07 11.52 3.76
C ARG A 59 2.98 11.38 5.26
N VAL A 60 3.30 10.20 5.77
CA VAL A 60 3.28 9.89 7.21
C VAL A 60 4.66 9.50 7.69
N ASP A 61 5.00 9.90 8.90
CA ASP A 61 6.26 9.51 9.57
C ASP A 61 6.07 8.25 10.42
N ASN A 62 7.16 7.50 10.61
CA ASN A 62 7.27 6.46 11.63
C ASN A 62 8.18 6.98 12.74
N PHE A 63 7.62 7.58 13.80
CA PHE A 63 8.48 8.43 14.63
C PHE A 63 8.26 8.37 16.15
N MET A 64 7.30 7.62 16.62
CA MET A 64 7.02 7.69 18.07
C MET A 64 7.93 6.78 18.90
N ILE A 65 8.30 5.63 18.35
CA ILE A 65 9.14 4.62 19.02
C ILE A 65 10.14 4.11 17.99
N GLN A 66 11.42 4.05 18.40
CA GLN A 66 12.44 3.47 17.55
C GLN A 66 12.08 1.99 17.27
N PRO A 67 11.89 1.57 16.00
CA PRO A 67 11.54 0.20 15.70
C PRO A 67 12.71 -0.73 15.99
N ASN A 68 12.43 -1.90 16.58
CA ASN A 68 13.46 -2.90 16.87
C ASN A 68 13.89 -3.69 15.62
N ASN A 69 13.00 -3.75 14.64
CA ASN A 69 13.20 -4.51 13.41
C ASN A 69 12.30 -3.93 12.29
N PHE A 70 12.43 -4.51 11.09
CA PHE A 70 11.68 -4.06 9.93
C PHE A 70 10.16 -4.27 10.06
N ILE A 71 9.72 -5.35 10.72
CA ILE A 71 8.29 -5.61 10.92
C ILE A 71 7.67 -4.55 11.84
N ASP A 72 8.35 -4.19 12.94
CA ASP A 72 7.90 -3.11 13.81
C ASP A 72 7.76 -1.79 13.05
N TRP A 73 8.72 -1.50 12.15
CA TRP A 73 8.66 -0.33 11.28
C TRP A 73 7.44 -0.36 10.36
N VAL A 74 7.16 -1.52 9.72
CA VAL A 74 5.98 -1.70 8.86
C VAL A 74 4.69 -1.52 9.65
N MET A 75 4.63 -2.06 10.87
CA MET A 75 3.44 -1.90 11.72
C MET A 75 3.19 -0.44 12.07
N GLN A 76 4.23 0.32 12.45
CA GLN A 76 4.10 1.76 12.72
C GLN A 76 3.63 2.52 11.47
N LEU A 77 4.17 2.20 10.29
CA LEU A 77 3.73 2.78 9.02
C LEU A 77 2.23 2.55 8.82
N ASN A 78 1.75 1.32 9.00
CA ASN A 78 0.34 0.99 8.85
C ASN A 78 -0.55 1.76 9.83
N PHE A 79 -0.16 1.88 11.12
CA PHE A 79 -0.89 2.70 12.10
C PHE A 79 -1.01 4.16 11.65
N ASN A 80 0.08 4.74 11.18
CA ASN A 80 0.08 6.14 10.74
C ASN A 80 -0.70 6.33 9.43
N MET A 81 -0.68 5.36 8.51
CA MET A 81 -1.53 5.37 7.32
C MET A 81 -3.02 5.31 7.69
N ILE A 82 -3.40 4.45 8.65
CA ILE A 82 -4.79 4.36 9.13
C ILE A 82 -5.24 5.69 9.74
N ALA A 83 -4.43 6.25 10.65
CA ALA A 83 -4.73 7.52 11.32
C ALA A 83 -4.90 8.65 10.30
N LYS A 84 -3.95 8.81 9.38
CA LYS A 84 -4.00 9.85 8.35
C LYS A 84 -5.20 9.67 7.42
N THR A 85 -5.51 8.44 7.02
CA THR A 85 -6.68 8.16 6.19
C THR A 85 -7.97 8.50 6.92
N GLY A 86 -8.06 8.20 8.23
CA GLY A 86 -9.20 8.58 9.07
C GLY A 86 -9.42 10.09 9.12
N GLU A 87 -8.36 10.89 9.27
CA GLU A 87 -8.43 12.35 9.18
C GLU A 87 -8.96 12.82 7.82
N ILE A 88 -8.42 12.29 6.71
CA ILE A 88 -8.84 12.63 5.35
C ILE A 88 -10.32 12.29 5.13
N ILE A 89 -10.78 11.13 5.59
CA ILE A 89 -12.17 10.70 5.46
C ILE A 89 -13.08 11.62 6.28
N SER A 90 -12.68 11.99 7.48
CA SER A 90 -13.45 12.92 8.33
C SER A 90 -13.63 14.29 7.69
N GLU A 91 -12.63 14.78 6.96
CA GLU A 91 -12.64 16.10 6.32
C GLU A 91 -13.31 16.08 4.94
N LYS A 92 -13.10 15.03 4.16
CA LYS A 92 -13.41 15.00 2.72
C LYS A 92 -14.42 13.91 2.33
N GLY A 93 -14.82 13.04 3.27
CA GLY A 93 -15.72 11.90 3.02
C GLY A 93 -15.01 10.63 2.58
N ASN A 94 -15.77 9.54 2.44
CA ASN A 94 -15.26 8.21 2.15
C ASN A 94 -14.66 8.07 0.75
N PHE A 95 -13.79 7.07 0.59
CA PHE A 95 -13.31 6.59 -0.69
C PHE A 95 -14.24 5.52 -1.28
N ASP A 96 -14.27 5.40 -2.60
CA ASP A 96 -15.02 4.35 -3.31
C ASP A 96 -14.24 3.03 -3.34
N VAL A 97 -12.90 3.10 -3.30
CA VAL A 97 -12.02 1.95 -3.31
C VAL A 97 -10.69 2.27 -2.62
N ILE A 98 -10.14 1.26 -1.94
CA ILE A 98 -8.79 1.25 -1.37
C ILE A 98 -7.92 0.38 -2.25
N HIS A 99 -6.77 0.87 -2.67
CA HIS A 99 -5.79 0.13 -3.44
C HIS A 99 -4.49 0.02 -2.65
N ALA A 100 -4.21 -1.16 -2.11
CA ALA A 100 -2.99 -1.45 -1.35
C ALA A 100 -1.90 -2.03 -2.25
N HIS A 101 -0.66 -1.54 -2.11
CA HIS A 101 0.49 -1.99 -2.87
C HIS A 101 1.45 -2.78 -1.99
N ASP A 102 1.55 -4.08 -2.24
CA ASP A 102 2.32 -5.07 -1.49
C ASP A 102 1.93 -5.22 -0.01
N TRP A 103 2.49 -6.24 0.63
CA TRP A 103 2.25 -6.63 2.01
C TRP A 103 2.55 -5.52 3.04
N LEU A 104 3.44 -4.58 2.69
CA LEU A 104 3.82 -3.48 3.58
C LEU A 104 2.65 -2.56 3.95
N THR A 105 1.56 -2.59 3.18
CA THR A 105 0.35 -1.79 3.42
C THR A 105 -0.88 -2.64 3.76
N ALA A 106 -0.69 -3.94 3.97
CA ALA A 106 -1.76 -4.92 4.12
C ALA A 106 -2.67 -4.65 5.33
N TYR A 107 -2.08 -4.34 6.48
CA TYR A 107 -2.84 -4.09 7.71
C TYR A 107 -3.65 -2.80 7.63
N ALA A 108 -3.10 -1.76 7.00
CA ALA A 108 -3.84 -0.52 6.76
C ALA A 108 -5.00 -0.77 5.78
N GLY A 109 -4.75 -1.45 4.66
CA GLY A 109 -5.78 -1.80 3.69
C GLY A 109 -6.92 -2.60 4.31
N LYS A 110 -6.60 -3.68 5.04
CA LYS A 110 -7.59 -4.50 5.74
C LYS A 110 -8.38 -3.70 6.79
N THR A 111 -7.70 -2.94 7.62
CA THR A 111 -8.37 -2.17 8.70
C THR A 111 -9.33 -1.14 8.12
N LEU A 112 -8.89 -0.39 7.11
CA LEU A 112 -9.71 0.64 6.46
C LEU A 112 -10.89 0.05 5.69
N LYS A 113 -10.71 -1.11 5.03
CA LYS A 113 -11.79 -1.88 4.39
C LYS A 113 -12.96 -2.09 5.36
N TYR A 114 -12.67 -2.61 6.55
CA TYR A 114 -13.72 -2.92 7.53
C TYR A 114 -14.22 -1.68 8.27
N ALA A 115 -13.35 -0.74 8.62
CA ALA A 115 -13.73 0.46 9.35
C ALA A 115 -14.70 1.35 8.54
N TYR A 116 -14.52 1.40 7.23
CA TYR A 116 -15.30 2.29 6.35
C TYR A 116 -16.18 1.56 5.33
N ASN A 117 -16.24 0.23 5.41
CA ASN A 117 -16.99 -0.62 4.46
C ASN A 117 -16.64 -0.30 2.99
N THR A 118 -15.35 -0.14 2.72
CA THR A 118 -14.81 0.25 1.41
C THR A 118 -14.13 -0.95 0.75
N PRO A 119 -14.40 -1.29 -0.53
CA PRO A 119 -13.74 -2.39 -1.22
C PRO A 119 -12.22 -2.22 -1.23
N LEU A 120 -11.50 -3.34 -1.02
CA LEU A 120 -10.05 -3.41 -1.09
C LEU A 120 -9.62 -4.08 -2.38
N VAL A 121 -8.74 -3.43 -3.12
CA VAL A 121 -7.97 -3.99 -4.25
C VAL A 121 -6.51 -4.03 -3.82
N SER A 122 -5.78 -5.05 -4.22
CA SER A 122 -4.34 -5.10 -3.97
C SER A 122 -3.54 -5.33 -5.25
N THR A 123 -2.34 -4.76 -5.32
CA THR A 123 -1.33 -5.14 -6.31
C THR A 123 -0.19 -5.84 -5.60
N ILE A 124 0.11 -7.08 -6.03
CA ILE A 124 1.27 -7.83 -5.56
C ILE A 124 2.37 -7.69 -6.60
N HIS A 125 3.43 -6.95 -6.24
CA HIS A 125 4.54 -6.66 -7.14
C HIS A 125 5.58 -7.78 -7.16
N ALA A 126 5.78 -8.46 -6.03
CA ALA A 126 6.58 -9.67 -5.90
C ALA A 126 6.17 -10.42 -4.64
N THR A 127 6.37 -11.74 -4.60
CA THR A 127 6.15 -12.54 -3.39
C THR A 127 7.46 -12.76 -2.64
N GLU A 128 7.37 -12.94 -1.33
CA GLU A 128 8.54 -13.31 -0.50
C GLU A 128 9.11 -14.66 -0.92
N ALA A 129 8.24 -15.63 -1.20
CA ALA A 129 8.65 -16.93 -1.71
C ALA A 129 9.36 -16.85 -3.07
N GLY A 130 8.90 -15.99 -3.97
CA GLY A 130 9.52 -15.78 -5.28
C GLY A 130 10.89 -15.09 -5.19
N ARG A 131 11.04 -14.11 -4.28
CA ARG A 131 12.31 -13.40 -4.06
C ARG A 131 13.41 -14.32 -3.52
N ASN A 132 13.04 -15.30 -2.69
CA ASN A 132 14.01 -16.13 -1.94
C ASN A 132 14.04 -17.58 -2.40
N SER A 133 13.35 -17.93 -3.50
CA SER A 133 13.22 -19.32 -3.98
C SER A 133 12.62 -20.25 -2.91
N GLY A 134 11.70 -19.74 -2.10
CA GLY A 134 11.04 -20.43 -0.99
C GLY A 134 10.99 -19.59 0.28
N ILE A 135 10.50 -20.18 1.36
CA ILE A 135 10.42 -19.57 2.69
C ILE A 135 11.37 -20.32 3.61
N HIS A 136 12.35 -19.63 4.21
CA HIS A 136 13.48 -20.25 4.91
C HIS A 136 13.60 -19.84 6.39
N ASP A 137 12.91 -18.76 6.81
CA ASP A 137 12.94 -18.28 8.19
C ASP A 137 11.58 -17.71 8.64
N ASP A 138 11.47 -17.39 9.94
CA ASP A 138 10.23 -16.90 10.55
C ASP A 138 9.80 -15.53 10.02
N MET A 139 10.74 -14.66 9.66
CA MET A 139 10.43 -13.35 9.08
C MET A 139 9.84 -13.50 7.68
N GLN A 140 10.43 -14.34 6.85
CA GLN A 140 9.91 -14.66 5.52
C GLN A 140 8.53 -15.32 5.60
N LYS A 141 8.33 -16.20 6.59
CA LYS A 141 7.02 -16.80 6.85
C LYS A 141 5.99 -15.74 7.23
N TYR A 142 6.33 -14.81 8.12
CA TYR A 142 5.45 -13.71 8.50
C TYR A 142 5.06 -12.84 7.29
N ILE A 143 6.02 -12.53 6.41
CA ILE A 143 5.78 -11.75 5.19
C ILE A 143 4.84 -12.53 4.25
N ASN A 144 5.13 -13.81 4.00
CA ASN A 144 4.29 -14.67 3.16
C ASN A 144 2.86 -14.81 3.70
N ASP A 145 2.69 -14.98 5.00
CA ASP A 145 1.37 -15.06 5.64
C ASP A 145 0.63 -13.70 5.54
N THR A 146 1.36 -12.59 5.54
CA THR A 146 0.79 -11.25 5.34
C THR A 146 0.41 -11.01 3.88
N GLU A 147 1.18 -11.50 2.91
CA GLU A 147 0.83 -11.51 1.48
C GLU A 147 -0.44 -12.33 1.24
N TRP A 148 -0.52 -13.53 1.83
CA TRP A 148 -1.74 -14.34 1.79
C TRP A 148 -2.94 -13.60 2.37
N MET A 149 -2.80 -12.99 3.55
CA MET A 149 -3.87 -12.22 4.18
C MET A 149 -4.34 -11.08 3.27
N LEU A 150 -3.42 -10.33 2.66
CA LEU A 150 -3.75 -9.23 1.76
C LEU A 150 -4.53 -9.73 0.54
N THR A 151 -4.10 -10.81 -0.09
CA THR A 151 -4.80 -11.40 -1.24
C THR A 151 -6.18 -11.93 -0.86
N TYR A 152 -6.30 -12.60 0.30
CA TYR A 152 -7.58 -13.11 0.80
C TYR A 152 -8.58 -11.99 1.11
N GLU A 153 -8.12 -10.89 1.69
CA GLU A 153 -8.97 -9.73 2.04
C GLU A 153 -9.37 -8.88 0.83
N SER A 154 -8.66 -8.99 -0.28
CA SER A 154 -8.91 -8.18 -1.47
C SER A 154 -10.08 -8.71 -2.29
N SER A 155 -10.94 -7.80 -2.75
CA SER A 155 -11.99 -8.13 -3.72
C SER A 155 -11.41 -8.48 -5.09
N GLU A 156 -10.28 -7.84 -5.43
CA GLU A 156 -9.53 -8.06 -6.66
C GLU A 156 -8.03 -7.97 -6.38
N VAL A 157 -7.26 -8.85 -7.03
CA VAL A 157 -5.80 -8.88 -6.93
C VAL A 157 -5.18 -8.62 -8.29
N ILE A 158 -4.38 -7.58 -8.38
CA ILE A 158 -3.65 -7.18 -9.58
C ILE A 158 -2.22 -7.73 -9.50
N VAL A 159 -1.74 -8.25 -10.60
CA VAL A 159 -0.37 -8.74 -10.75
C VAL A 159 0.26 -8.25 -12.04
N ASN A 160 1.59 -8.11 -12.05
CA ASN A 160 2.34 -7.49 -13.15
C ASN A 160 2.56 -8.42 -14.35
N SER A 161 2.29 -9.73 -14.21
CA SER A 161 2.56 -10.71 -15.26
C SER A 161 1.78 -12.01 -15.08
N ASN A 162 1.69 -12.80 -16.14
CA ASN A 162 1.17 -14.16 -16.07
C ASN A 162 2.03 -15.08 -15.18
N TYR A 163 3.33 -14.82 -15.10
CA TYR A 163 4.21 -15.52 -14.17
C TYR A 163 3.75 -15.30 -12.73
N MET A 164 3.58 -14.05 -12.30
CA MET A 164 3.08 -13.70 -10.97
C MET A 164 1.68 -14.25 -10.70
N LYS A 165 0.79 -14.23 -11.71
CA LYS A 165 -0.53 -14.85 -11.57
C LYS A 165 -0.43 -16.34 -11.23
N ASN A 166 0.38 -17.09 -11.98
CA ASN A 166 0.56 -18.52 -11.75
C ASN A 166 1.27 -18.78 -10.40
N GLU A 167 2.19 -17.91 -10.00
CA GLU A 167 2.87 -18.01 -8.72
C GLU A 167 1.90 -17.82 -7.56
N LEU A 168 1.09 -16.77 -7.56
CA LEU A 168 0.08 -16.54 -6.52
C LEU A 168 -0.94 -17.67 -6.44
N GLN A 169 -1.43 -18.17 -7.56
CA GLN A 169 -2.37 -19.31 -7.57
C GLN A 169 -1.78 -20.60 -7.03
N ARG A 170 -0.45 -20.74 -7.05
CA ARG A 170 0.25 -21.90 -6.48
C ARG A 170 0.53 -21.72 -4.98
N LEU A 171 0.77 -20.49 -4.53
CA LEU A 171 1.14 -20.18 -3.15
C LEU A 171 -0.09 -19.99 -2.25
N PHE A 172 -1.16 -19.45 -2.81
CA PHE A 172 -2.35 -19.00 -2.11
C PHE A 172 -3.62 -19.53 -2.78
#